data_5d23cf68c71f8fe7cf33b9cb00ca0a11
#
_entry.id   5d23cf68c71f8fe7cf33b9cb00ca0a11
#
_cell.length_a   1.000
_cell.length_b   1.000
_cell.length_c   1.000
_cell.angle_alpha   90.00
_cell.angle_beta   90.00
_cell.angle_gamma   90.00
#
_symmetry.space_group_name_H-M   'P 1'
#
loop_
_entity.id
_entity.type
_entity.pdbx_description
1 polymer ?
#
loop_
_entity_poly.entity_id
_entity_poly.type
_entity_poly.pdbx_seq_one_letter_code
_entity_poly.pdbx_strand_id
1 'polypeptide(L)'
;MLYKKNGRIYTLSFSFELPEEMSIVTDPAGVSPDTLIMETLDGKYQVELGAWTKDADPKEQIESYIDYGAHIRMSEVFDVERGEMKGCAIFHRNESWREEHYDERLTYPMNEDGQDTLVLAISHEIFEESERNGIATFMEQPNIKRFIDSIRYEKVAF
;
A
#
# COMPACT_ATOMS: atom_id res chain seq x y z
N MET A 1 -6.58 0.80 -16.22
CA MET A 1 -8.03 0.97 -16.37
C MET A 1 -8.70 0.91 -15.01
N LEU A 2 -9.66 1.76 -14.78
CA LEU A 2 -10.24 2.01 -13.48
C LEU A 2 -11.76 2.25 -13.66
N TYR A 3 -12.59 1.59 -12.89
CA TYR A 3 -14.02 1.88 -12.88
C TYR A 3 -14.64 1.73 -11.49
N LYS A 4 -15.78 2.39 -11.29
CA LYS A 4 -16.49 2.38 -10.01
C LYS A 4 -17.82 1.65 -10.17
N LYS A 5 -18.11 0.73 -9.24
CA LYS A 5 -19.36 -0.01 -9.20
C LYS A 5 -19.75 -0.29 -7.75
N ASN A 6 -20.99 0.05 -7.38
CA ASN A 6 -21.51 -0.19 -6.04
C ASN A 6 -20.62 0.36 -4.90
N GLY A 7 -20.03 1.54 -5.11
CA GLY A 7 -19.17 2.18 -4.12
C GLY A 7 -17.74 1.67 -4.08
N ARG A 8 -17.39 0.69 -4.89
CA ARG A 8 -16.01 0.17 -4.99
C ARG A 8 -15.32 0.66 -6.23
N ILE A 9 -14.03 0.85 -6.10
CA ILE A 9 -13.12 1.16 -7.22
C ILE A 9 -12.47 -0.16 -7.64
N TYR A 10 -12.50 -0.44 -8.94
CA TYR A 10 -11.91 -1.64 -9.53
C TYR A 10 -10.78 -1.27 -10.47
N THR A 11 -9.67 -1.97 -10.36
CA THR A 11 -8.58 -1.99 -11.33
C THR A 11 -8.57 -3.34 -12.06
N LEU A 12 -7.52 -3.63 -12.81
CA LEU A 12 -7.39 -4.95 -13.45
C LEU A 12 -7.20 -6.08 -12.45
N SER A 13 -6.60 -5.82 -11.30
CA SER A 13 -6.14 -6.86 -10.38
C SER A 13 -6.64 -6.72 -8.94
N PHE A 14 -7.22 -5.59 -8.58
CA PHE A 14 -7.68 -5.37 -7.22
C PHE A 14 -8.86 -4.40 -7.15
N SER A 15 -9.53 -4.39 -6.02
CA SER A 15 -10.62 -3.45 -5.75
C SER A 15 -10.57 -2.96 -4.30
N PHE A 16 -11.21 -1.84 -4.04
CA PHE A 16 -11.24 -1.23 -2.70
C PHE A 16 -12.36 -0.19 -2.60
N GLU A 17 -12.68 0.21 -1.37
CA GLU A 17 -13.59 1.32 -1.10
C GLU A 17 -12.76 2.59 -0.87
N LEU A 18 -12.97 3.62 -1.70
CA LEU A 18 -12.26 4.90 -1.57
C LEU A 18 -12.92 5.74 -0.48
N PRO A 19 -12.17 6.17 0.56
CA PRO A 19 -12.73 7.06 1.57
C PRO A 19 -12.89 8.48 1.03
N GLU A 20 -13.84 9.24 1.59
CA GLU A 20 -14.10 10.62 1.17
C GLU A 20 -12.91 11.55 1.37
N GLU A 21 -12.05 11.25 2.35
CA GLU A 21 -10.87 12.05 2.67
C GLU A 21 -9.72 11.89 1.68
N MET A 22 -9.85 10.98 0.71
CA MET A 22 -8.78 10.68 -0.24
C MET A 22 -9.22 10.88 -1.67
N SER A 23 -8.26 11.22 -2.53
CA SER A 23 -8.47 11.32 -3.97
C SER A 23 -7.41 10.51 -4.72
N ILE A 24 -7.80 10.02 -5.89
CA ILE A 24 -6.88 9.30 -6.78
C ILE A 24 -6.09 10.32 -7.59
N VAL A 25 -4.76 10.23 -7.56
CA VAL A 25 -3.84 11.18 -8.18
C VAL A 25 -2.92 10.46 -9.17
N THR A 26 -3.33 9.32 -9.68
CA THR A 26 -2.47 8.50 -10.54
C THR A 26 -1.95 9.28 -11.74
N ASP A 27 -0.63 9.28 -11.88
CA ASP A 27 0.01 9.74 -13.10
C ASP A 27 0.07 8.57 -14.08
N PRO A 28 -0.57 8.67 -15.25
CA PRO A 28 -0.52 7.60 -16.23
C PRO A 28 0.83 7.44 -16.92
N ALA A 29 1.74 8.40 -16.76
CA ALA A 29 3.04 8.35 -17.41
C ALA A 29 4.06 7.59 -16.56
N GLY A 30 4.39 6.38 -16.95
CA GLY A 30 5.47 5.59 -16.37
C GLY A 30 5.08 4.72 -15.17
N VAL A 31 3.81 4.65 -14.82
CA VAL A 31 3.31 3.77 -13.77
C VAL A 31 2.68 2.54 -14.41
N SER A 32 2.84 1.38 -13.76
CA SER A 32 2.17 0.15 -14.20
C SER A 32 0.66 0.37 -14.29
N PRO A 33 -0.03 -0.23 -15.27
CA PRO A 33 -1.49 -0.12 -15.37
C PRO A 33 -2.24 -0.55 -14.11
N ASP A 34 -1.62 -1.36 -13.26
CA ASP A 34 -2.20 -1.86 -12.03
C ASP A 34 -1.70 -1.13 -10.78
N THR A 35 -1.14 0.06 -10.93
CA THR A 35 -0.69 0.87 -9.79
C THR A 35 -1.50 2.15 -9.69
N LEU A 36 -2.03 2.41 -8.51
CA LEU A 36 -2.74 3.64 -8.18
C LEU A 36 -2.00 4.42 -7.11
N ILE A 37 -1.99 5.73 -7.26
CA ILE A 37 -1.49 6.66 -6.25
C ILE A 37 -2.68 7.49 -5.78
N MET A 38 -2.84 7.59 -4.47
CA MET A 38 -3.89 8.35 -3.81
C MET A 38 -3.28 9.29 -2.79
N GLU A 39 -3.97 10.38 -2.51
CA GLU A 39 -3.56 11.34 -1.49
C GLU A 39 -4.74 11.71 -0.61
N THR A 40 -4.45 12.03 0.66
CA THR A 40 -5.44 12.70 1.49
C THR A 40 -5.68 14.12 0.97
N LEU A 41 -6.87 14.67 1.23
CA LEU A 41 -7.24 16.01 0.74
C LEU A 41 -6.34 17.12 1.30
N ASP A 42 -5.75 16.90 2.48
CA ASP A 42 -4.78 17.81 3.08
C ASP A 42 -3.35 17.63 2.57
N GLY A 43 -3.12 16.62 1.71
CA GLY A 43 -1.81 16.36 1.11
C GLY A 43 -0.77 15.73 2.03
N LYS A 44 -1.13 15.39 3.27
CA LYS A 44 -0.17 14.89 4.26
C LYS A 44 0.23 13.43 4.05
N TYR A 45 -0.67 12.62 3.52
CA TYR A 45 -0.43 11.18 3.34
C TYR A 45 -0.63 10.80 1.88
N GLN A 46 0.28 9.99 1.39
CA GLN A 46 0.18 9.38 0.06
C GLN A 46 0.04 7.88 0.23
N VAL A 47 -0.85 7.29 -0.54
CA VAL A 47 -1.08 5.84 -0.54
C VAL A 47 -0.86 5.31 -1.93
N GLU A 48 0.00 4.32 -2.05
CA GLU A 48 0.23 3.59 -3.29
C GLU A 48 -0.33 2.18 -3.13
N LEU A 49 -1.10 1.75 -4.12
CA LEU A 49 -1.68 0.42 -4.16
C LEU A 49 -1.43 -0.17 -5.55
N GLY A 50 -0.78 -1.32 -5.59
CA GLY A 50 -0.41 -1.94 -6.86
C GLY A 50 -0.37 -3.45 -6.79
N ALA A 51 -0.46 -4.08 -7.96
CA ALA A 51 -0.34 -5.52 -8.10
C ALA A 51 0.80 -5.83 -9.06
N TRP A 52 1.73 -6.65 -8.63
CA TRP A 52 2.91 -7.03 -9.41
C TRP A 52 3.06 -8.54 -9.43
N THR A 53 3.55 -9.06 -10.53
CA THR A 53 3.93 -10.48 -10.62
C THR A 53 5.41 -10.59 -10.24
N LYS A 54 5.69 -11.27 -9.13
CA LYS A 54 7.07 -11.51 -8.67
C LYS A 54 7.18 -12.89 -8.01
N ASP A 55 8.33 -13.49 -8.17
CA ASP A 55 8.64 -14.81 -7.59
C ASP A 55 9.24 -14.73 -6.18
N ALA A 56 9.47 -13.53 -5.67
CA ALA A 56 10.11 -13.35 -4.37
C ALA A 56 9.12 -13.42 -3.21
N ASP A 57 9.55 -14.02 -2.12
CA ASP A 57 8.82 -14.03 -0.85
C ASP A 57 8.56 -12.58 -0.35
N PRO A 58 7.37 -12.27 0.17
CA PRO A 58 7.05 -10.94 0.68
C PRO A 58 8.05 -10.40 1.69
N LYS A 59 8.50 -11.24 2.60
CA LYS A 59 9.47 -10.84 3.61
C LYS A 59 10.82 -10.48 2.98
N GLU A 60 11.28 -11.25 2.03
CA GLU A 60 12.52 -10.99 1.29
C GLU A 60 12.40 -9.68 0.49
N GLN A 61 11.26 -9.41 -0.11
CA GLN A 61 11.01 -8.17 -0.83
C GLN A 61 11.13 -6.96 0.10
N ILE A 62 10.50 -7.01 1.26
CA ILE A 62 10.55 -5.93 2.24
C ILE A 62 11.96 -5.74 2.78
N GLU A 63 12.64 -6.80 3.18
CA GLU A 63 14.00 -6.72 3.70
C GLU A 63 14.98 -6.17 2.67
N SER A 64 14.87 -6.61 1.43
CA SER A 64 15.70 -6.11 0.33
C SER A 64 15.49 -4.63 0.09
N TYR A 65 14.25 -4.18 0.11
CA TYR A 65 13.91 -2.77 -0.10
C TYR A 65 14.45 -1.89 1.02
N ILE A 66 14.34 -2.33 2.26
CA ILE A 66 14.74 -1.54 3.44
C ILE A 66 16.25 -1.53 3.64
N ASP A 67 16.93 -2.62 3.34
CA ASP A 67 18.39 -2.69 3.44
C ASP A 67 19.09 -1.84 2.36
N TYR A 68 18.34 -1.34 1.40
CA TYR A 68 18.85 -0.55 0.29
C TYR A 68 18.84 0.94 0.63
N GLY A 69 19.62 1.35 1.66
CA GLY A 69 19.76 2.74 2.02
C GLY A 69 19.68 3.02 3.51
N ALA A 70 19.63 4.30 3.87
CA ALA A 70 19.61 4.75 5.26
C ALA A 70 18.20 4.76 5.83
N HIS A 71 17.55 3.61 5.84
CA HIS A 71 16.23 3.48 6.46
C HIS A 71 16.34 3.10 7.92
N ILE A 72 15.56 3.77 8.74
CA ILE A 72 15.45 3.45 10.16
C ILE A 72 14.16 2.64 10.34
N ARG A 73 14.30 1.47 10.93
CA ARG A 73 13.16 0.62 11.26
C ARG A 73 12.45 1.17 12.49
N MET A 74 11.15 1.35 12.39
CA MET A 74 10.31 1.70 13.53
C MET A 74 9.67 0.46 14.13
N SER A 75 9.56 -0.62 13.34
CA SER A 75 9.04 -1.90 13.80
C SER A 75 9.84 -3.06 13.20
N GLU A 76 9.63 -4.25 13.74
CA GLU A 76 10.05 -5.48 13.07
C GLU A 76 9.05 -5.79 11.97
N VAL A 77 9.45 -6.68 11.04
CA VAL A 77 8.54 -7.21 10.04
C VAL A 77 7.47 -8.04 10.75
N PHE A 78 6.20 -7.79 10.44
CA PHE A 78 5.09 -8.52 11.06
C PHE A 78 4.16 -9.09 10.00
N ASP A 79 3.44 -10.16 10.35
CA ASP A 79 2.54 -10.85 9.44
C ASP A 79 1.24 -10.06 9.26
N VAL A 80 0.71 -10.09 8.03
CA VAL A 80 -0.56 -9.47 7.66
C VAL A 80 -1.37 -10.46 6.83
N GLU A 81 -2.67 -10.51 7.07
CA GLU A 81 -3.62 -11.28 6.29
C GLU A 81 -4.78 -10.39 5.85
N ARG A 82 -5.18 -10.51 4.58
CA ARG A 82 -6.38 -9.86 4.04
C ARG A 82 -7.14 -10.86 3.19
N GLY A 83 -8.21 -11.41 3.76
CA GLY A 83 -8.92 -12.50 3.11
C GLY A 83 -8.01 -13.68 2.87
N GLU A 84 -7.84 -14.07 1.62
CA GLU A 84 -6.95 -15.18 1.23
C GLU A 84 -5.50 -14.74 1.01
N MET A 85 -5.24 -13.43 1.00
CA MET A 85 -3.89 -12.91 0.81
C MET A 85 -3.12 -12.93 2.12
N LYS A 86 -1.87 -13.35 2.04
CA LYS A 86 -0.97 -13.43 3.19
C LYS A 86 0.38 -12.82 2.85
N GLY A 87 0.97 -12.20 3.82
CA GLY A 87 2.29 -11.64 3.67
C GLY A 87 2.75 -10.92 4.91
N CYS A 88 3.45 -9.83 4.73
CA CYS A 88 4.03 -9.11 5.85
C CYS A 88 4.10 -7.61 5.57
N ALA A 89 4.37 -6.87 6.63
CA ALA A 89 4.48 -5.42 6.59
C ALA A 89 5.53 -4.92 7.58
N ILE A 90 5.91 -3.66 7.41
CA ILE A 90 6.87 -2.99 8.29
C ILE A 90 6.58 -1.49 8.33
N PHE A 91 6.77 -0.90 9.50
CA PHE A 91 6.89 0.55 9.63
C PHE A 91 8.36 0.93 9.61
N HIS A 92 8.71 1.92 8.80
CA HIS A 92 10.09 2.41 8.72
C HIS A 92 10.11 3.91 8.43
N ARG A 93 11.29 4.49 8.58
CA ARG A 93 11.47 5.94 8.43
C ARG A 93 12.74 6.23 7.66
N ASN A 94 12.69 7.23 6.81
CA ASN A 94 13.85 7.79 6.17
C ASN A 94 14.08 9.19 6.74
N GLU A 95 15.07 9.34 7.63
CA GLU A 95 15.34 10.61 8.27
C GLU A 95 15.95 11.65 7.35
N SER A 96 16.70 11.21 6.32
CA SER A 96 17.29 12.13 5.34
C SER A 96 16.23 12.89 4.55
N TRP A 97 15.09 12.26 4.33
CA TRP A 97 13.98 12.81 3.56
C TRP A 97 12.82 13.25 4.44
N ARG A 98 12.94 13.03 5.75
CA ARG A 98 11.88 13.28 6.74
C ARG A 98 10.56 12.65 6.37
N GLU A 99 10.62 11.37 6.06
CA GLU A 99 9.45 10.60 5.68
C GLU A 99 9.28 9.37 6.56
N GLU A 100 8.04 9.07 6.88
CA GLU A 100 7.65 7.81 7.49
C GLU A 100 6.89 6.98 6.46
N HIS A 101 7.04 5.66 6.55
CA HIS A 101 6.47 4.71 5.61
C HIS A 101 5.86 3.52 6.32
N TYR A 102 4.79 3.03 5.72
CA TYR A 102 4.27 1.70 5.97
C TYR A 102 4.31 0.95 4.64
N ASP A 103 4.97 -0.19 4.62
CA ASP A 103 5.05 -1.04 3.45
C ASP A 103 4.49 -2.42 3.74
N GLU A 104 3.58 -2.88 2.89
CA GLU A 104 2.91 -4.16 3.00
C GLU A 104 3.02 -4.90 1.68
N ARG A 105 3.35 -6.18 1.76
CA ARG A 105 3.45 -7.08 0.61
C ARG A 105 2.63 -8.33 0.90
N LEU A 106 1.62 -8.58 0.08
CA LEU A 106 0.76 -9.75 0.22
C LEU A 106 0.79 -10.58 -1.06
N THR A 107 0.85 -11.89 -0.92
CA THR A 107 0.74 -12.79 -2.07
C THR A 107 -0.63 -13.46 -2.10
N TYR A 108 -1.12 -13.65 -3.31
CA TYR A 108 -2.34 -14.39 -3.56
C TYR A 108 -1.99 -15.85 -3.85
N PRO A 109 -2.57 -16.81 -3.11
CA PRO A 109 -2.06 -18.20 -3.13
C PRO A 109 -2.43 -19.00 -4.38
N MET A 110 -3.28 -18.49 -5.27
CA MET A 110 -3.91 -19.29 -6.32
C MET A 110 -3.47 -18.94 -7.74
N ASN A 111 -2.31 -18.33 -7.92
CA ASN A 111 -1.86 -17.97 -9.24
C ASN A 111 -0.93 -19.05 -9.84
N GLU A 112 -1.36 -19.68 -10.94
CA GLU A 112 -0.61 -20.75 -11.64
C GLU A 112 0.63 -20.22 -12.39
N ASP A 113 0.62 -18.93 -12.75
CA ASP A 113 1.67 -18.31 -13.55
C ASP A 113 2.72 -17.56 -12.71
N GLY A 114 2.75 -17.80 -11.42
CA GLY A 114 3.57 -17.06 -10.47
C GLY A 114 2.68 -16.42 -9.41
N GLN A 115 3.28 -15.92 -8.34
CA GLN A 115 2.52 -15.27 -7.28
C GLN A 115 2.37 -13.78 -7.57
N ASP A 116 1.13 -13.33 -7.77
CA ASP A 116 0.86 -11.91 -7.79
C ASP A 116 1.04 -11.35 -6.39
N THR A 117 1.76 -10.25 -6.29
CA THR A 117 1.99 -9.55 -5.04
C THR A 117 1.19 -8.27 -5.05
N LEU A 118 0.33 -8.11 -4.05
CA LEU A 118 -0.36 -6.85 -3.80
C LEU A 118 0.51 -5.99 -2.88
N VAL A 119 0.77 -4.78 -3.32
CA VAL A 119 1.61 -3.81 -2.63
C VAL A 119 0.75 -2.68 -2.09
N LEU A 120 0.81 -2.45 -0.79
CA LEU A 120 0.25 -1.26 -0.16
C LEU A 120 1.42 -0.49 0.46
N ALA A 121 1.62 0.75 0.04
CA ALA A 121 2.64 1.62 0.59
C ALA A 121 2.00 2.95 1.00
N ILE A 122 2.22 3.34 2.24
CA ILE A 122 1.74 4.61 2.77
C ILE A 122 2.95 5.43 3.15
N SER A 123 3.01 6.68 2.72
CA SER A 123 4.07 7.62 3.06
C SER A 123 3.50 8.88 3.69
N HIS A 124 4.26 9.43 4.61
CA HIS A 124 3.90 10.61 5.37
C HIS A 124 5.14 11.51 5.51
N GLU A 125 5.01 12.75 5.06
CA GLU A 125 6.06 13.74 5.19
C GLU A 125 6.03 14.36 6.57
N ILE A 126 7.19 14.44 7.24
CA ILE A 126 7.32 14.97 8.60
C ILE A 126 7.82 16.41 8.53
N PHE A 127 6.98 17.36 8.84
CA PHE A 127 7.35 18.78 8.90
C PHE A 127 7.73 19.21 10.31
N GLU A 128 7.11 18.62 11.33
CA GLU A 128 7.34 18.93 12.74
C GLU A 128 7.57 17.66 13.54
N GLU A 129 8.31 17.78 14.64
CA GLU A 129 8.62 16.66 15.52
C GLU A 129 7.36 15.95 16.05
N SER A 130 6.28 16.73 16.30
CA SER A 130 4.99 16.21 16.76
C SER A 130 4.31 15.29 15.74
N GLU A 131 4.71 15.35 14.49
CA GLU A 131 4.14 14.52 13.42
C GLU A 131 4.81 13.15 13.31
N ARG A 132 5.89 12.90 14.02
CA ARG A 132 6.58 11.62 14.03
C ARG A 132 5.67 10.52 14.58
N ASN A 133 5.80 9.33 13.99
CA ASN A 133 4.98 8.16 14.29
C ASN A 133 3.49 8.36 13.98
N GLY A 134 3.17 9.36 13.17
CA GLY A 134 1.77 9.66 12.80
C GLY A 134 1.14 8.66 11.86
N ILE A 135 1.95 7.88 11.13
CA ILE A 135 1.42 6.95 10.14
C ILE A 135 0.56 5.84 10.77
N ALA A 136 0.97 5.32 11.90
CA ALA A 136 0.19 4.31 12.61
C ALA A 136 -1.16 4.87 13.07
N THR A 137 -1.17 6.10 13.58
CA THR A 137 -2.39 6.80 13.99
C THR A 137 -3.31 7.06 12.79
N PHE A 138 -2.73 7.47 11.66
CA PHE A 138 -3.47 7.64 10.41
C PHE A 138 -4.21 6.37 10.01
N MET A 139 -3.51 5.23 10.05
CA MET A 139 -4.08 3.94 9.67
C MET A 139 -5.20 3.47 10.61
N GLU A 140 -5.21 3.94 11.85
CA GLU A 140 -6.24 3.62 12.84
C GLU A 140 -7.49 4.49 12.72
N GLN A 141 -7.47 5.56 11.93
CA GLN A 141 -8.66 6.37 11.68
C GLN A 141 -9.74 5.47 11.05
N PRO A 142 -11.02 5.54 11.52
CA PRO A 142 -12.06 4.60 11.10
C PRO A 142 -12.23 4.48 9.58
N ASN A 143 -12.22 5.58 8.87
CA ASN A 143 -12.42 5.57 7.42
C ASN A 143 -11.21 5.01 6.67
N ILE A 144 -10.01 5.27 7.18
CA ILE A 144 -8.76 4.75 6.58
C ILE A 144 -8.65 3.26 6.87
N LYS A 145 -8.96 2.85 8.08
CA LYS A 145 -8.99 1.41 8.43
C LYS A 145 -10.00 0.66 7.57
N ARG A 146 -11.18 1.22 7.35
CA ARG A 146 -12.19 0.63 6.46
C ARG A 146 -11.66 0.50 5.04
N PHE A 147 -11.00 1.53 4.52
CA PHE A 147 -10.38 1.49 3.20
C PHE A 147 -9.37 0.34 3.12
N ILE A 148 -8.43 0.27 4.07
CA ILE A 148 -7.39 -0.77 4.08
C ILE A 148 -8.02 -2.16 4.17
N ASP A 149 -9.01 -2.36 5.04
CA ASP A 149 -9.69 -3.63 5.21
C ASP A 149 -10.55 -4.01 3.99
N SER A 150 -10.91 -3.03 3.15
CA SER A 150 -11.71 -3.26 1.96
C SER A 150 -10.92 -3.76 0.75
N ILE A 151 -9.60 -3.70 0.81
CA ILE A 151 -8.73 -4.09 -0.31
C ILE A 151 -8.86 -5.58 -0.59
N ARG A 152 -9.13 -5.92 -1.85
CA ARG A 152 -9.25 -7.30 -2.31
C ARG A 152 -8.48 -7.51 -3.59
N TYR A 153 -7.88 -8.67 -3.72
CA TYR A 153 -7.35 -9.12 -4.99
C TYR A 153 -8.52 -9.65 -5.84
N GLU A 154 -8.75 -9.01 -6.96
CA GLU A 154 -9.80 -9.41 -7.90
C GLU A 154 -9.31 -9.19 -9.32
N LYS A 155 -9.03 -10.27 -10.05
CA LYS A 155 -8.80 -10.16 -11.48
C LYS A 155 -10.14 -9.97 -12.16
N VAL A 156 -10.27 -8.84 -12.83
CA VAL A 156 -11.47 -8.54 -13.59
C VAL A 156 -11.24 -8.98 -15.03
N ALA A 157 -12.11 -9.85 -15.52
CA ALA A 157 -12.13 -10.23 -16.92
C ALA A 157 -12.89 -9.16 -17.70
N PHE A 158 -12.17 -8.45 -18.54
CA PHE A 158 -12.78 -7.48 -19.45
C PHE A 158 -13.01 -8.11 -20.81
#